data_a47d3e1851ff3a48f7112b798e97e91c
#
_entry.id   a47d3e1851ff3a48f7112b798e97e91c
#
_cell.length_a   1.000
_cell.length_b   1.000
_cell.length_c   1.000
_cell.angle_alpha   90.00
_cell.angle_beta   90.00
_cell.angle_gamma   90.00
#
_symmetry.space_group_name_H-M   'P 1'
#
loop_
_entity.id
_entity.type
_entity.pdbx_description
1 polymer ?
#
loop_
_entity_poly.entity_id
_entity_poly.type
_entity_poly.pdbx_seq_one_letter_code
_entity_poly.pdbx_strand_id
1 'polypeptide(L)'
;MGRGSYTAADWSKLKNSRNLSSAKDETEIFRRQSCDPRFDPKFIRVREARDSEDHPESMPIIIGLDVTGSMGYLAEQVAKEALNETMMKLYSTNVVKDPAILFAAYGDAFDAAPLQVTQFESDIRIAEQLLDLWLENHGNGDVALSPLWHFAAKNTALDNYEKRKKKGFLFTIGDAAECRTDVRQLCRAYETVFGEGKAQDVRVVLKEAQEKFEIFHLFLDRNGEKAQNIVNLLPGHTMVIAPSEIAAIPEILISTMQMSLGMDMEDALKQWPELKRPIVQKALKDLKLVDKKKGLVF
;
A
#
# COMPACT_ATOMS: atom_id res chain seq x y z
N MET A 1 14.77 8.74 -8.01
CA MET A 1 13.40 9.13 -8.36
C MET A 1 13.36 9.69 -9.78
N GLY A 2 12.26 9.43 -10.51
CA GLY A 2 12.04 9.95 -11.86
C GLY A 2 11.91 11.47 -11.86
N ARG A 3 12.26 12.06 -13.00
CA ARG A 3 12.09 13.50 -13.26
C ARG A 3 10.76 13.81 -13.96
N GLY A 4 9.85 12.84 -14.05
CA GLY A 4 8.58 12.96 -14.75
C GLY A 4 7.39 12.86 -13.81
N SER A 5 6.21 13.17 -14.35
CA SER A 5 4.93 12.94 -13.69
C SER A 5 4.17 11.83 -14.41
N TYR A 6 3.35 11.09 -13.70
CA TYR A 6 2.49 10.07 -14.29
C TYR A 6 1.47 10.69 -15.22
N THR A 7 1.31 10.13 -16.43
CA THR A 7 0.33 10.62 -17.40
C THR A 7 -0.56 9.50 -17.94
N ALA A 8 -1.80 9.84 -18.30
CA ALA A 8 -2.73 8.91 -18.95
C ALA A 8 -2.20 8.39 -20.30
N ALA A 9 -1.39 9.19 -21.00
CA ALA A 9 -0.79 8.80 -22.27
C ALA A 9 0.28 7.70 -22.08
N ASP A 10 1.12 7.82 -21.05
CA ASP A 10 2.13 6.82 -20.74
C ASP A 10 1.49 5.53 -20.24
N TRP A 11 0.43 5.64 -19.42
CA TRP A 11 -0.37 4.49 -19.03
C TRP A 11 -0.96 3.77 -20.26
N SER A 12 -1.54 4.50 -21.20
CA SER A 12 -2.11 3.91 -22.43
C SER A 12 -1.06 3.17 -23.25
N LYS A 13 0.15 3.73 -23.38
CA LYS A 13 1.28 3.07 -24.06
C LYS A 13 1.68 1.78 -23.32
N LEU A 14 1.84 1.84 -21.98
CA LEU A 14 2.19 0.69 -21.17
C LEU A 14 1.12 -0.40 -21.24
N LYS A 15 -0.16 -0.02 -21.10
CA LYS A 15 -1.30 -0.93 -21.18
C LYS A 15 -1.33 -1.69 -22.51
N ASN A 16 -1.06 -1.00 -23.63
CA ASN A 16 -1.00 -1.61 -24.95
C ASN A 16 0.23 -2.50 -25.12
N SER A 17 1.42 -2.05 -24.69
CA SER A 17 2.67 -2.83 -24.84
C SER A 17 2.65 -4.12 -24.00
N ARG A 18 1.96 -4.12 -22.86
CA ARG A 18 1.81 -5.28 -21.98
C ARG A 18 0.56 -6.12 -22.30
N ASN A 19 -0.29 -5.68 -23.25
CA ASN A 19 -1.57 -6.32 -23.58
C ASN A 19 -2.54 -6.48 -22.41
N LEU A 20 -2.56 -5.54 -21.46
CA LEU A 20 -3.33 -5.66 -20.23
C LEU A 20 -4.85 -5.78 -20.47
N SER A 21 -5.36 -5.14 -21.55
CA SER A 21 -6.80 -5.18 -21.86
C SER A 21 -7.27 -6.55 -22.31
N SER A 22 -6.40 -7.38 -22.87
CA SER A 22 -6.71 -8.74 -23.36
C SER A 22 -6.28 -9.83 -22.41
N ALA A 23 -5.57 -9.51 -21.32
CA ALA A 23 -5.17 -10.47 -20.32
C ALA A 23 -6.40 -11.09 -19.64
N LYS A 24 -6.46 -12.42 -19.58
CA LYS A 24 -7.58 -13.19 -19.06
C LYS A 24 -7.56 -13.27 -17.53
N ASP A 25 -6.36 -13.33 -16.99
CA ASP A 25 -6.12 -13.51 -15.55
C ASP A 25 -4.82 -12.81 -15.11
N GLU A 26 -4.53 -12.89 -13.83
CA GLU A 26 -3.36 -12.28 -13.21
C GLU A 26 -2.04 -12.85 -13.75
N THR A 27 -2.00 -14.12 -14.22
CA THR A 27 -0.76 -14.73 -14.71
C THR A 27 -0.33 -14.18 -16.06
N GLU A 28 -1.27 -13.70 -16.87
CA GLU A 28 -0.97 -13.00 -18.13
C GLU A 28 -0.50 -11.57 -17.89
N ILE A 29 -0.82 -10.99 -16.72
CA ILE A 29 -0.43 -9.65 -16.29
C ILE A 29 0.93 -9.68 -15.60
N PHE A 30 1.05 -10.48 -14.55
CA PHE A 30 2.24 -10.65 -13.72
C PHE A 30 3.04 -11.86 -14.22
N ARG A 31 3.97 -11.61 -15.14
CA ARG A 31 4.65 -12.67 -15.91
C ARG A 31 5.91 -13.22 -15.25
N ARG A 32 6.29 -12.69 -14.09
CA ARG A 32 7.48 -13.17 -13.37
C ARG A 32 7.25 -14.57 -12.81
N GLN A 33 8.30 -15.39 -12.88
CA GLN A 33 8.32 -16.75 -12.33
C GLN A 33 9.17 -16.85 -11.05
N SER A 34 9.73 -15.72 -10.62
CA SER A 34 10.51 -15.59 -9.39
C SER A 34 10.61 -14.12 -9.01
N CYS A 35 10.93 -13.85 -7.75
CA CYS A 35 11.17 -12.50 -7.26
C CYS A 35 12.34 -11.86 -8.04
N ASP A 36 12.12 -10.64 -8.51
CA ASP A 36 13.19 -9.84 -9.10
C ASP A 36 14.13 -9.37 -7.98
N PRO A 37 15.46 -9.60 -8.09
CA PRO A 37 16.42 -9.15 -7.08
C PRO A 37 16.36 -7.65 -6.78
N ARG A 38 15.86 -6.84 -7.73
CA ARG A 38 15.64 -5.41 -7.52
C ARG A 38 14.56 -5.12 -6.49
N PHE A 39 13.62 -6.05 -6.26
CA PHE A 39 12.48 -5.92 -5.36
C PHE A 39 12.58 -6.79 -4.11
N ASP A 40 13.57 -7.66 -4.03
CA ASP A 40 13.83 -8.48 -2.87
C ASP A 40 14.52 -7.64 -1.76
N PRO A 41 13.88 -7.45 -0.60
CA PRO A 41 14.41 -6.64 0.49
C PRO A 41 15.80 -7.08 0.97
N LYS A 42 16.14 -8.36 0.81
CA LYS A 42 17.45 -8.90 1.17
C LYS A 42 18.62 -8.20 0.46
N PHE A 43 18.38 -7.68 -0.74
CA PHE A 43 19.36 -6.95 -1.53
C PHE A 43 19.16 -5.43 -1.49
N ILE A 44 18.17 -4.94 -0.74
CA ILE A 44 17.82 -3.53 -0.67
C ILE A 44 18.28 -2.93 0.65
N ARG A 45 19.30 -2.07 0.59
CA ARG A 45 19.73 -1.34 1.77
C ARG A 45 18.72 -0.29 2.19
N VAL A 46 18.22 0.50 1.22
CA VAL A 46 17.31 1.62 1.48
C VAL A 46 16.50 1.96 0.23
N ARG A 47 15.24 2.33 0.43
CA ARG A 47 14.39 2.99 -0.57
C ARG A 47 14.24 4.48 -0.21
N GLU A 48 14.41 5.33 -1.20
CA GLU A 48 14.48 6.76 -0.97
C GLU A 48 13.32 7.50 -1.65
N ALA A 49 12.66 8.38 -0.89
CA ALA A 49 11.76 9.39 -1.40
C ALA A 49 12.38 10.77 -1.08
N ARG A 50 13.17 11.27 -2.03
CA ARG A 50 13.94 12.51 -1.91
C ARG A 50 13.31 13.62 -2.72
N ASP A 51 13.45 14.84 -2.25
CA ASP A 51 13.10 16.04 -3.01
C ASP A 51 14.00 16.17 -4.24
N SER A 52 13.46 16.75 -5.28
CA SER A 52 14.18 17.10 -6.51
C SER A 52 13.71 18.46 -7.02
N GLU A 53 14.35 18.97 -8.07
CA GLU A 53 13.89 20.20 -8.71
C GLU A 53 12.46 20.09 -9.24
N ASP A 54 12.11 18.93 -9.82
CA ASP A 54 10.79 18.68 -10.37
C ASP A 54 9.75 18.30 -9.28
N HIS A 55 10.20 17.78 -8.13
CA HIS A 55 9.38 17.32 -7.00
C HIS A 55 9.94 17.83 -5.68
N PRO A 56 9.77 19.13 -5.37
CA PRO A 56 10.40 19.77 -4.20
C PRO A 56 9.80 19.39 -2.85
N GLU A 57 8.60 18.82 -2.83
CA GLU A 57 7.92 18.40 -1.59
C GLU A 57 7.49 16.93 -1.65
N SER A 58 8.43 16.03 -2.00
CA SER A 58 8.17 14.60 -2.15
C SER A 58 7.39 14.01 -0.96
N MET A 59 6.21 13.45 -1.25
CA MET A 59 5.34 12.79 -0.27
C MET A 59 5.37 11.27 -0.48
N PRO A 60 6.02 10.52 0.43
CA PRO A 60 6.10 9.07 0.31
C PRO A 60 4.75 8.39 0.60
N ILE A 61 4.34 7.51 -0.31
CA ILE A 61 3.14 6.69 -0.19
C ILE A 61 3.54 5.24 -0.48
N ILE A 62 3.36 4.36 0.49
CA ILE A 62 3.54 2.91 0.31
C ILE A 62 2.16 2.27 0.18
N ILE A 63 1.97 1.45 -0.86
CA ILE A 63 0.77 0.65 -1.07
C ILE A 63 1.18 -0.82 -1.08
N GLY A 64 0.90 -1.51 0.01
CA GLY A 64 1.11 -2.95 0.16
C GLY A 64 -0.12 -3.72 -0.31
N LEU A 65 0.09 -4.70 -1.18
CA LEU A 65 -0.94 -5.58 -1.70
C LEU A 65 -0.69 -7.00 -1.17
N ASP A 66 -1.72 -7.61 -0.62
CA ASP A 66 -1.74 -9.03 -0.34
C ASP A 66 -1.72 -9.80 -1.67
N VAL A 67 -0.74 -10.69 -1.83
CA VAL A 67 -0.56 -11.50 -3.04
C VAL A 67 -0.70 -13.00 -2.76
N THR A 68 -1.30 -13.37 -1.62
CA THR A 68 -1.68 -14.76 -1.38
C THR A 68 -2.71 -15.24 -2.40
N GLY A 69 -2.83 -16.56 -2.59
CA GLY A 69 -3.65 -17.14 -3.66
C GLY A 69 -5.11 -16.69 -3.68
N SER A 70 -5.69 -16.34 -2.51
CA SER A 70 -7.04 -15.76 -2.42
C SER A 70 -7.16 -14.37 -3.02
N MET A 71 -6.03 -13.66 -3.22
CA MET A 71 -5.97 -12.24 -3.55
C MET A 71 -5.51 -11.94 -4.99
N GLY A 72 -5.23 -12.95 -5.83
CA GLY A 72 -4.81 -12.76 -7.22
C GLY A 72 -5.74 -11.83 -8.02
N TYR A 73 -7.05 -11.92 -7.78
CA TYR A 73 -8.05 -11.03 -8.38
C TYR A 73 -7.89 -9.55 -7.97
N LEU A 74 -7.40 -9.26 -6.74
CA LEU A 74 -7.12 -7.89 -6.30
C LEU A 74 -5.95 -7.33 -7.10
N ALA A 75 -4.85 -8.09 -7.20
CA ALA A 75 -3.69 -7.67 -7.97
C ALA A 75 -4.07 -7.41 -9.44
N GLU A 76 -4.92 -8.26 -10.02
CA GLU A 76 -5.46 -8.06 -11.37
C GLU A 76 -6.25 -6.76 -11.50
N GLN A 77 -7.19 -6.48 -10.60
CA GLN A 77 -8.01 -5.26 -10.62
C GLN A 77 -7.16 -4.02 -10.41
N VAL A 78 -6.21 -4.08 -9.48
CA VAL A 78 -5.28 -2.96 -9.26
C VAL A 78 -4.45 -2.70 -10.51
N ALA A 79 -3.90 -3.73 -11.14
CA ALA A 79 -3.07 -3.57 -12.34
C ALA A 79 -3.87 -3.10 -13.57
N LYS A 80 -5.11 -3.54 -13.73
CA LYS A 80 -5.92 -3.17 -14.91
C LYS A 80 -6.55 -1.79 -14.82
N GLU A 81 -7.01 -1.39 -13.64
CA GLU A 81 -7.89 -0.23 -13.47
C GLU A 81 -7.53 0.67 -12.29
N ALA A 82 -7.49 0.12 -11.07
CA ALA A 82 -7.40 0.93 -9.86
C ALA A 82 -6.08 1.72 -9.75
N LEU A 83 -4.97 1.20 -10.25
CA LEU A 83 -3.70 1.91 -10.25
C LEU A 83 -3.81 3.22 -11.03
N ASN A 84 -4.22 3.16 -12.31
CA ASN A 84 -4.32 4.36 -13.14
C ASN A 84 -5.33 5.35 -12.55
N GLU A 85 -6.46 4.87 -12.06
CA GLU A 85 -7.48 5.72 -11.44
C GLU A 85 -6.94 6.38 -10.16
N THR A 86 -6.20 5.65 -9.32
CA THR A 86 -5.55 6.21 -8.12
C THR A 86 -4.57 7.31 -8.51
N MET A 87 -3.69 7.05 -9.48
CA MET A 87 -2.70 8.03 -9.93
C MET A 87 -3.38 9.29 -10.49
N MET A 88 -4.34 9.14 -11.40
CA MET A 88 -5.05 10.26 -11.98
C MET A 88 -5.78 11.09 -10.92
N LYS A 89 -6.39 10.44 -9.92
CA LYS A 89 -7.07 11.13 -8.82
C LYS A 89 -6.09 11.80 -7.85
N LEU A 90 -4.96 11.19 -7.53
CA LEU A 90 -3.92 11.83 -6.71
C LEU A 90 -3.49 13.17 -7.32
N TYR A 91 -3.24 13.20 -8.62
CA TYR A 91 -2.84 14.43 -9.30
C TYR A 91 -4.01 15.42 -9.44
N SER A 92 -5.22 14.97 -9.81
CA SER A 92 -6.36 15.86 -10.04
C SER A 92 -6.92 16.47 -8.75
N THR A 93 -6.91 15.75 -7.64
CA THR A 93 -7.37 16.25 -6.33
C THR A 93 -6.31 17.06 -5.60
N ASN A 94 -5.05 16.97 -6.03
CA ASN A 94 -3.90 17.61 -5.40
C ASN A 94 -3.86 17.40 -3.87
N VAL A 95 -4.30 16.23 -3.42
CA VAL A 95 -4.32 15.87 -2.00
C VAL A 95 -2.92 15.91 -1.39
N VAL A 96 -1.92 15.56 -2.18
CA VAL A 96 -0.49 15.73 -1.91
C VAL A 96 0.19 16.34 -3.13
N LYS A 97 1.21 17.18 -2.93
CA LYS A 97 1.83 17.92 -4.03
C LYS A 97 2.64 17.01 -4.96
N ASP A 98 3.59 16.30 -4.41
CA ASP A 98 4.59 15.52 -5.16
C ASP A 98 4.54 14.05 -4.69
N PRO A 99 3.56 13.25 -5.11
CA PRO A 99 3.43 11.87 -4.65
C PRO A 99 4.61 11.03 -5.16
N ALA A 100 5.31 10.37 -4.24
CA ALA A 100 6.30 9.34 -4.51
C ALA A 100 5.75 8.00 -4.04
N ILE A 101 5.43 7.09 -4.98
CA ILE A 101 4.71 5.86 -4.67
C ILE A 101 5.64 4.66 -4.78
N LEU A 102 5.58 3.80 -3.76
CA LEU A 102 6.22 2.50 -3.71
C LEU A 102 5.11 1.45 -3.56
N PHE A 103 5.11 0.45 -4.42
CA PHE A 103 4.30 -0.75 -4.22
C PHE A 103 5.09 -1.82 -3.46
N ALA A 104 4.40 -2.52 -2.58
CA ALA A 104 4.90 -3.72 -1.94
C ALA A 104 3.91 -4.87 -2.18
N ALA A 105 4.43 -6.06 -2.46
CA ALA A 105 3.67 -7.30 -2.41
C ALA A 105 4.05 -8.03 -1.12
N TYR A 106 3.06 -8.38 -0.32
CA TYR A 106 3.28 -9.19 0.89
C TYR A 106 2.44 -10.46 0.83
N GLY A 107 3.00 -11.55 1.29
CA GLY A 107 2.40 -12.87 1.20
C GLY A 107 2.50 -13.68 2.49
N ASP A 108 2.39 -14.99 2.36
CA ASP A 108 2.52 -15.95 3.45
C ASP A 108 3.97 -16.02 3.95
N ALA A 109 4.13 -16.28 5.24
CA ALA A 109 5.44 -16.46 5.84
C ALA A 109 6.29 -17.60 5.25
N PHE A 110 5.63 -18.54 4.56
CA PHE A 110 6.26 -19.68 3.90
C PHE A 110 6.55 -19.48 2.42
N ASP A 111 6.12 -18.36 1.85
CA ASP A 111 6.44 -18.02 0.47
C ASP A 111 7.95 -17.90 0.26
N ALA A 112 8.41 -18.11 -0.98
CA ALA A 112 9.81 -17.88 -1.34
C ALA A 112 10.15 -16.39 -1.35
N ALA A 113 9.15 -15.52 -1.57
CA ALA A 113 9.26 -14.06 -1.51
C ALA A 113 8.13 -13.46 -0.66
N PRO A 114 8.15 -13.62 0.70
CA PRO A 114 7.12 -13.12 1.59
C PRO A 114 6.92 -11.60 1.54
N LEU A 115 7.91 -10.88 1.04
CA LEU A 115 7.85 -9.45 0.81
C LEU A 115 8.66 -9.08 -0.43
N GLN A 116 8.06 -8.28 -1.30
CA GLN A 116 8.72 -7.61 -2.42
C GLN A 116 8.43 -6.12 -2.34
N VAL A 117 9.42 -5.27 -2.59
CA VAL A 117 9.25 -3.80 -2.52
C VAL A 117 9.85 -3.13 -3.75
N THR A 118 9.05 -2.36 -4.45
CA THR A 118 9.47 -1.56 -5.61
C THR A 118 10.27 -0.33 -5.15
N GLN A 119 10.61 0.58 -6.05
CA GLN A 119 11.21 1.87 -5.72
C GLN A 119 10.12 2.93 -5.57
N PHE A 120 10.40 4.00 -4.80
CA PHE A 120 9.59 5.20 -4.85
C PHE A 120 9.73 5.90 -6.20
N GLU A 121 8.64 6.07 -6.91
CA GLU A 121 8.59 6.71 -8.21
C GLU A 121 7.42 7.70 -8.29
N SER A 122 7.51 8.64 -9.23
CA SER A 122 6.48 9.67 -9.47
C SER A 122 5.91 9.60 -10.89
N ASP A 123 6.39 8.72 -11.74
CA ASP A 123 6.02 8.58 -13.15
C ASP A 123 5.55 7.16 -13.50
N ILE A 124 5.47 6.84 -14.79
CA ILE A 124 4.96 5.55 -15.30
C ILE A 124 5.72 4.33 -14.74
N ARG A 125 6.94 4.49 -14.26
CA ARG A 125 7.71 3.39 -13.66
C ARG A 125 7.04 2.80 -12.42
N ILE A 126 6.14 3.55 -11.77
CA ILE A 126 5.25 3.01 -10.73
C ILE A 126 4.51 1.79 -11.25
N ALA A 127 3.88 1.93 -12.42
CA ALA A 127 3.10 0.86 -13.04
C ALA A 127 4.00 -0.24 -13.62
N GLU A 128 5.12 0.12 -14.25
CA GLU A 128 6.07 -0.86 -14.78
C GLU A 128 6.59 -1.79 -13.69
N GLN A 129 6.98 -1.23 -12.55
CA GLN A 129 7.50 -2.00 -11.42
C GLN A 129 6.40 -2.82 -10.72
N LEU A 130 5.15 -2.30 -10.63
CA LEU A 130 4.03 -3.10 -10.12
C LEU A 130 3.82 -4.35 -10.98
N LEU A 131 3.84 -4.22 -12.31
CA LEU A 131 3.66 -5.34 -13.24
C LEU A 131 4.85 -6.32 -13.27
N ASP A 132 5.97 -5.94 -12.69
CA ASP A 132 7.17 -6.78 -12.55
C ASP A 132 7.23 -7.49 -11.19
N LEU A 133 6.23 -7.34 -10.30
CA LEU A 133 6.12 -8.15 -9.08
C LEU A 133 5.81 -9.61 -9.45
N TRP A 134 6.29 -10.52 -8.64
CA TRP A 134 5.97 -11.94 -8.75
C TRP A 134 4.82 -12.31 -7.83
N LEU A 135 3.73 -12.80 -8.40
CA LEU A 135 2.64 -13.37 -7.62
C LEU A 135 2.90 -14.86 -7.45
N GLU A 136 3.31 -15.27 -6.26
CA GLU A 136 3.61 -16.68 -5.97
C GLU A 136 2.33 -17.52 -5.92
N ASN A 137 1.18 -16.89 -5.62
CA ASN A 137 -0.15 -17.50 -5.56
C ASN A 137 -0.23 -18.73 -4.63
N HIS A 138 0.61 -18.76 -3.60
CA HIS A 138 0.59 -19.75 -2.54
C HIS A 138 0.06 -19.12 -1.25
N GLY A 139 0.01 -19.89 -0.19
CA GLY A 139 -0.31 -19.44 1.14
C GLY A 139 -1.42 -20.23 1.81
N ASN A 140 -1.27 -20.39 3.11
CA ASN A 140 -2.24 -21.04 3.99
C ASN A 140 -3.21 -20.04 4.64
N GLY A 141 -3.17 -18.78 4.23
CA GLY A 141 -4.03 -17.70 4.73
C GLY A 141 -3.44 -16.88 5.87
N ASP A 142 -2.20 -17.11 6.27
CA ASP A 142 -1.49 -16.35 7.30
C ASP A 142 -0.46 -15.42 6.66
N VAL A 143 -0.81 -14.16 6.49
CA VAL A 143 0.10 -13.17 5.91
C VAL A 143 1.08 -12.63 6.93
N ALA A 144 2.25 -12.20 6.46
CA ALA A 144 3.26 -11.51 7.25
C ALA A 144 3.30 -10.02 6.88
N LEU A 145 2.55 -9.19 7.60
CA LEU A 145 2.54 -7.73 7.44
C LEU A 145 3.74 -7.05 8.11
N SER A 146 4.19 -7.61 9.23
CA SER A 146 5.27 -7.00 10.03
C SER A 146 6.59 -6.85 9.28
N PRO A 147 7.02 -7.69 8.32
CA PRO A 147 8.18 -7.41 7.49
C PRO A 147 8.03 -6.12 6.65
N LEU A 148 6.84 -5.81 6.14
CA LEU A 148 6.61 -4.56 5.41
C LEU A 148 6.72 -3.35 6.35
N TRP A 149 6.15 -3.40 7.55
CA TRP A 149 6.28 -2.32 8.53
C TRP A 149 7.74 -2.15 8.99
N HIS A 150 8.46 -3.26 9.20
CA HIS A 150 9.90 -3.24 9.50
C HIS A 150 10.68 -2.55 8.37
N PHE A 151 10.44 -2.95 7.13
CA PHE A 151 11.07 -2.33 5.97
C PHE A 151 10.77 -0.82 5.90
N ALA A 152 9.51 -0.43 6.08
CA ALA A 152 9.11 0.97 6.09
C ALA A 152 9.81 1.77 7.21
N ALA A 153 9.99 1.18 8.39
CA ALA A 153 10.67 1.80 9.52
C ALA A 153 12.19 1.94 9.29
N LYS A 154 12.85 0.85 8.86
CA LYS A 154 14.32 0.74 8.88
C LYS A 154 14.98 0.99 7.52
N ASN A 155 14.30 0.63 6.43
CA ASN A 155 14.88 0.64 5.09
C ASN A 155 14.33 1.75 4.19
N THR A 156 13.81 2.84 4.77
CA THR A 156 13.38 4.02 4.03
C THR A 156 14.08 5.30 4.49
N ALA A 157 14.44 6.15 3.52
CA ALA A 157 15.01 7.48 3.73
C ALA A 157 14.12 8.52 3.03
N LEU A 158 13.51 9.40 3.83
CA LEU A 158 12.36 10.21 3.43
C LEU A 158 12.58 11.69 3.75
N ASP A 159 12.76 12.54 2.74
CA ASP A 159 12.92 13.97 2.95
C ASP A 159 11.69 14.61 3.62
N ASN A 160 10.51 14.08 3.34
CA ASN A 160 9.27 14.51 4.00
C ASN A 160 9.36 14.39 5.53
N TYR A 161 9.94 13.30 6.03
CA TYR A 161 10.12 13.05 7.45
C TYR A 161 11.40 13.73 7.98
N GLU A 162 12.52 13.56 7.29
CA GLU A 162 13.84 14.03 7.75
C GLU A 162 13.91 15.55 7.82
N LYS A 163 13.42 16.25 6.77
CA LYS A 163 13.47 17.70 6.65
C LYS A 163 12.24 18.41 7.23
N ARG A 164 11.03 17.86 6.97
CA ARG A 164 9.76 18.55 7.27
C ARG A 164 9.03 17.99 8.49
N LYS A 165 9.51 16.89 9.08
CA LYS A 165 8.88 16.18 10.21
C LYS A 165 7.42 15.81 9.94
N LYS A 166 7.08 15.58 8.67
CA LYS A 166 5.78 15.13 8.23
C LYS A 166 5.84 13.65 7.92
N LYS A 167 4.80 12.90 8.30
CA LYS A 167 4.67 11.48 7.98
C LYS A 167 4.26 11.29 6.52
N GLY A 168 4.70 10.18 5.93
CA GLY A 168 4.12 9.67 4.71
C GLY A 168 2.86 8.85 4.98
N PHE A 169 2.36 8.15 3.97
CA PHE A 169 1.23 7.24 4.10
C PHE A 169 1.65 5.81 3.78
N LEU A 170 1.16 4.85 4.55
CA LEU A 170 1.33 3.44 4.28
C LEU A 170 -0.05 2.77 4.33
N PHE A 171 -0.47 2.24 3.21
CA PHE A 171 -1.69 1.46 3.09
C PHE A 171 -1.34 -0.01 2.86
N THR A 172 -2.02 -0.90 3.56
CA THR A 172 -2.01 -2.33 3.26
C THR A 172 -3.41 -2.77 2.88
N ILE A 173 -3.55 -3.61 1.86
CA ILE A 173 -4.84 -4.05 1.29
C ILE A 173 -4.81 -5.58 1.20
N GLY A 174 -5.74 -6.25 1.87
CA GLY A 174 -5.82 -7.71 1.87
C GLY A 174 -7.02 -8.27 2.62
N ASP A 175 -7.20 -9.59 2.57
CA ASP A 175 -8.30 -10.31 3.25
C ASP A 175 -7.82 -11.16 4.43
N ALA A 176 -6.55 -11.08 4.78
CA ALA A 176 -5.95 -11.81 5.88
C ALA A 176 -5.32 -10.89 6.93
N ALA A 177 -5.23 -11.37 8.15
CA ALA A 177 -4.59 -10.67 9.26
C ALA A 177 -3.13 -11.11 9.41
N GLU A 178 -2.34 -10.30 10.12
CA GLU A 178 -0.97 -10.66 10.52
C GLU A 178 -0.88 -12.05 11.17
N CYS A 179 0.16 -12.83 10.86
CA CYS A 179 0.52 -14.08 11.55
C CYS A 179 0.86 -13.79 13.02
N ARG A 180 -0.13 -13.77 13.90
CA ARG A 180 0.06 -13.32 15.28
C ARG A 180 0.47 -14.40 16.27
N THR A 181 0.16 -15.62 15.94
CA THR A 181 0.16 -16.72 16.93
C THR A 181 1.39 -17.62 16.80
N ASP A 182 2.05 -17.67 15.67
CA ASP A 182 3.23 -18.49 15.49
C ASP A 182 4.50 -17.64 15.27
N VAL A 183 5.22 -17.42 16.37
CA VAL A 183 6.53 -16.75 16.36
C VAL A 183 7.50 -17.41 15.38
N ARG A 184 7.38 -18.72 15.14
CA ARG A 184 8.25 -19.44 14.19
C ARG A 184 7.97 -19.05 12.75
N GLN A 185 6.70 -18.83 12.40
CA GLN A 185 6.32 -18.33 11.06
C GLN A 185 6.90 -16.93 10.82
N LEU A 186 6.75 -16.02 11.77
CA LEU A 186 7.36 -14.70 11.67
C LEU A 186 8.88 -14.75 11.59
N CYS A 187 9.55 -15.58 12.41
CA CYS A 187 10.99 -15.77 12.32
C CYS A 187 11.42 -16.27 10.94
N ARG A 188 10.65 -17.18 10.32
CA ARG A 188 10.91 -17.65 8.96
C ARG A 188 10.75 -16.54 7.93
N ALA A 189 9.69 -15.75 8.01
CA ALA A 189 9.50 -14.60 7.12
C ALA A 189 10.68 -13.62 7.24
N TYR A 190 11.11 -13.28 8.45
CA TYR A 190 12.26 -12.40 8.68
C TYR A 190 13.57 -12.99 8.16
N GLU A 191 13.79 -14.30 8.32
CA GLU A 191 14.96 -14.99 7.75
C GLU A 191 14.96 -14.90 6.23
N THR A 192 13.81 -15.15 5.60
CA THR A 192 13.68 -15.10 4.14
C THR A 192 13.85 -13.67 3.61
N VAL A 193 13.23 -12.69 4.27
CA VAL A 193 13.16 -11.29 3.80
C VAL A 193 14.46 -10.52 4.12
N PHE A 194 15.05 -10.71 5.32
CA PHE A 194 16.17 -9.90 5.79
C PHE A 194 17.44 -10.71 6.07
N GLY A 195 17.37 -12.04 6.05
CA GLY A 195 18.47 -12.91 6.53
C GLY A 195 18.57 -12.93 8.05
N GLU A 196 17.51 -12.54 8.76
CA GLU A 196 17.48 -12.44 10.22
C GLU A 196 16.49 -13.47 10.79
N GLY A 197 16.99 -14.57 11.34
CA GLY A 197 16.16 -15.65 11.91
C GLY A 197 15.40 -15.29 13.20
N LYS A 198 15.25 -13.99 13.51
CA LYS A 198 14.54 -13.50 14.69
C LYS A 198 13.59 -12.39 14.32
N ALA A 199 12.30 -12.68 14.40
CA ALA A 199 11.26 -11.67 14.28
C ALA A 199 11.22 -10.73 15.50
N GLN A 200 10.90 -9.47 15.25
CA GLN A 200 10.59 -8.51 16.30
C GLN A 200 9.10 -8.61 16.71
N ASP A 201 8.78 -8.12 17.91
CA ASP A 201 7.38 -7.98 18.31
C ASP A 201 6.64 -7.06 17.33
N VAL A 202 5.52 -7.53 16.82
CA VAL A 202 4.74 -6.83 15.77
C VAL A 202 4.29 -5.43 16.20
N ARG A 203 4.00 -5.23 17.50
CA ARG A 203 3.58 -3.92 18.02
C ARG A 203 4.75 -2.94 18.11
N VAL A 204 5.95 -3.44 18.40
CA VAL A 204 7.17 -2.63 18.39
C VAL A 204 7.47 -2.16 16.99
N VAL A 205 7.46 -3.08 16.03
CA VAL A 205 7.69 -2.78 14.61
C VAL A 205 6.65 -1.80 14.06
N LEU A 206 5.38 -2.02 14.38
CA LEU A 206 4.30 -1.13 13.99
C LEU A 206 4.51 0.28 14.54
N LYS A 207 4.87 0.41 15.82
CA LYS A 207 5.14 1.70 16.45
C LYS A 207 6.31 2.43 15.79
N GLU A 208 7.40 1.72 15.48
CA GLU A 208 8.54 2.29 14.75
C GLU A 208 8.15 2.78 13.34
N ALA A 209 7.34 2.01 12.62
CA ALA A 209 6.84 2.42 11.31
C ALA A 209 5.90 3.63 11.41
N GLN A 210 5.09 3.71 12.45
CA GLN A 210 4.20 4.84 12.74
C GLN A 210 4.95 6.14 13.07
N GLU A 211 6.24 6.11 13.36
CA GLU A 211 7.04 7.33 13.47
C GLU A 211 7.17 8.06 12.12
N LYS A 212 7.28 7.30 11.02
CA LYS A 212 7.51 7.82 9.67
C LYS A 212 6.24 7.87 8.79
N PHE A 213 5.23 7.04 9.10
CA PHE A 213 4.04 6.88 8.28
C PHE A 213 2.75 6.94 9.10
N GLU A 214 1.69 7.50 8.50
CA GLU A 214 0.32 7.22 8.91
C GLU A 214 -0.05 5.88 8.26
N ILE A 215 -0.33 4.86 9.09
CA ILE A 215 -0.53 3.48 8.63
C ILE A 215 -2.00 3.13 8.66
N PHE A 216 -2.51 2.64 7.54
CA PHE A 216 -3.89 2.21 7.36
C PHE A 216 -3.94 0.80 6.78
N HIS A 217 -4.98 0.07 7.13
CA HIS A 217 -5.28 -1.23 6.52
C HIS A 217 -6.69 -1.20 5.90
N LEU A 218 -6.78 -1.59 4.64
CA LEU A 218 -8.05 -1.82 3.95
C LEU A 218 -8.31 -3.32 3.90
N PHE A 219 -9.20 -3.77 4.76
CA PHE A 219 -9.57 -5.17 4.89
C PHE A 219 -10.68 -5.52 3.91
N LEU A 220 -10.46 -6.56 3.08
CA LEU A 220 -11.43 -7.10 2.16
C LEU A 220 -12.19 -8.22 2.86
N ASP A 221 -13.34 -7.90 3.42
CA ASP A 221 -14.13 -8.84 4.20
C ASP A 221 -15.04 -9.67 3.31
N ARG A 222 -14.69 -10.94 3.16
CA ARG A 222 -15.49 -11.92 2.44
C ARG A 222 -16.63 -12.51 3.30
N ASN A 223 -16.43 -12.57 4.62
CA ASN A 223 -17.28 -13.36 5.51
C ASN A 223 -17.76 -12.61 6.76
N GLY A 224 -17.42 -11.33 6.95
CA GLY A 224 -17.84 -10.54 8.10
C GLY A 224 -17.14 -10.87 9.43
N GLU A 225 -16.11 -11.74 9.43
CA GLU A 225 -15.60 -12.31 10.69
C GLU A 225 -14.12 -12.00 11.01
N LYS A 226 -13.30 -11.64 10.02
CA LYS A 226 -11.84 -11.63 10.19
C LYS A 226 -11.21 -10.27 10.54
N ALA A 227 -11.92 -9.18 10.36
CA ALA A 227 -11.37 -7.83 10.56
C ALA A 227 -10.93 -7.54 12.01
N GLN A 228 -11.50 -8.22 13.02
CA GLN A 228 -11.25 -7.91 14.42
C GLN A 228 -9.78 -7.97 14.81
N ASN A 229 -9.01 -8.81 14.19
CA ASN A 229 -7.61 -8.99 14.51
C ASN A 229 -6.76 -7.80 14.06
N ILE A 230 -6.97 -7.34 12.83
CA ILE A 230 -6.26 -6.18 12.32
C ILE A 230 -6.78 -4.88 12.95
N VAL A 231 -8.08 -4.80 13.26
CA VAL A 231 -8.67 -3.69 14.02
C VAL A 231 -8.01 -3.55 15.39
N ASN A 232 -7.69 -4.65 16.07
CA ASN A 232 -7.00 -4.63 17.36
C ASN A 232 -5.53 -4.17 17.26
N LEU A 233 -4.88 -4.37 16.10
CA LEU A 233 -3.52 -3.87 15.85
C LEU A 233 -3.54 -2.41 15.42
N LEU A 234 -4.50 -2.01 14.59
CA LEU A 234 -4.65 -0.67 14.01
C LEU A 234 -6.00 -0.05 14.38
N PRO A 235 -6.26 0.19 15.69
CA PRO A 235 -7.54 0.72 16.13
C PRO A 235 -7.80 2.11 15.56
N GLY A 236 -8.93 2.28 14.85
CA GLY A 236 -9.28 3.53 14.17
C GLY A 236 -8.49 3.81 12.89
N HIS A 237 -7.70 2.85 12.39
CA HIS A 237 -6.93 2.93 11.16
C HIS A 237 -7.22 1.74 10.23
N THR A 238 -8.28 0.99 10.50
CA THR A 238 -8.72 -0.11 9.65
C THR A 238 -10.03 0.26 8.96
N MET A 239 -10.06 0.10 7.67
CA MET A 239 -11.23 0.25 6.81
C MET A 239 -11.69 -1.12 6.35
N VAL A 240 -12.99 -1.31 6.14
CA VAL A 240 -13.55 -2.60 5.73
C VAL A 240 -14.46 -2.40 4.53
N ILE A 241 -14.22 -3.16 3.46
CA ILE A 241 -15.08 -3.21 2.27
C ILE A 241 -15.35 -4.66 1.84
N ALA A 242 -16.42 -4.86 1.08
CA ALA A 242 -16.65 -6.14 0.43
C ALA A 242 -15.74 -6.30 -0.80
N PRO A 243 -15.39 -7.54 -1.21
CA PRO A 243 -14.62 -7.79 -2.43
C PRO A 243 -15.25 -7.19 -3.71
N SER A 244 -16.57 -7.08 -3.76
CA SER A 244 -17.29 -6.44 -4.87
C SER A 244 -17.13 -4.91 -4.93
N GLU A 245 -16.57 -4.29 -3.88
CA GLU A 245 -16.42 -2.85 -3.74
C GLU A 245 -14.99 -2.37 -4.07
N ILE A 246 -14.11 -3.24 -4.60
CA ILE A 246 -12.69 -2.94 -4.90
C ILE A 246 -12.52 -1.74 -5.84
N ALA A 247 -13.45 -1.54 -6.77
CA ALA A 247 -13.44 -0.39 -7.67
C ALA A 247 -13.51 0.98 -6.94
N ALA A 248 -13.81 1.00 -5.64
CA ALA A 248 -13.80 2.21 -4.82
C ALA A 248 -12.48 2.42 -4.06
N ILE A 249 -11.48 1.54 -4.21
CA ILE A 249 -10.18 1.67 -3.54
C ILE A 249 -9.54 3.05 -3.80
N PRO A 250 -9.48 3.57 -5.04
CA PRO A 250 -8.87 4.87 -5.29
C PRO A 250 -9.50 5.99 -4.45
N GLU A 251 -10.82 6.06 -4.41
CA GLU A 251 -11.55 7.08 -3.65
C GLU A 251 -11.35 6.92 -2.14
N ILE A 252 -11.30 5.69 -1.65
CA ILE A 252 -11.07 5.39 -0.23
C ILE A 252 -9.68 5.85 0.19
N LEU A 253 -8.62 5.49 -0.56
CA LEU A 253 -7.25 5.89 -0.24
C LEU A 253 -7.09 7.40 -0.25
N ILE A 254 -7.63 8.08 -1.26
CA ILE A 254 -7.52 9.54 -1.40
C ILE A 254 -8.31 10.24 -0.29
N SER A 255 -9.55 9.82 -0.02
CA SER A 255 -10.34 10.41 1.07
C SER A 255 -9.68 10.19 2.44
N THR A 256 -9.06 9.03 2.66
CA THR A 256 -8.29 8.76 3.88
C THR A 256 -7.13 9.74 4.03
N MET A 257 -6.37 9.99 2.96
CA MET A 257 -5.29 10.98 2.98
C MET A 257 -5.82 12.40 3.21
N GLN A 258 -6.89 12.81 2.51
CA GLN A 258 -7.52 14.12 2.68
C GLN A 258 -7.98 14.36 4.12
N MET A 259 -8.67 13.38 4.70
CA MET A 259 -9.12 13.45 6.10
C MET A 259 -7.94 13.48 7.08
N SER A 260 -6.89 12.69 6.85
CA SER A 260 -5.67 12.73 7.66
C SER A 260 -4.94 14.08 7.59
N LEU A 261 -5.13 14.81 6.49
CA LEU A 261 -4.61 16.16 6.29
C LEU A 261 -5.58 17.26 6.78
N GLY A 262 -6.73 16.89 7.35
CA GLY A 262 -7.66 17.80 8.02
C GLY A 262 -8.89 18.20 7.20
N MET A 263 -9.21 17.50 6.11
CA MET A 263 -10.48 17.65 5.38
C MET A 263 -11.59 16.93 6.13
N ASP A 264 -12.79 17.52 6.16
CA ASP A 264 -13.97 16.85 6.70
C ASP A 264 -14.44 15.71 5.78
N MET A 265 -15.02 14.65 6.37
CA MET A 265 -15.53 13.51 5.62
C MET A 265 -16.57 13.94 4.57
N GLU A 266 -17.47 14.87 4.93
CA GLU A 266 -18.49 15.35 4.00
C GLU A 266 -17.87 15.99 2.76
N ASP A 267 -16.85 16.81 2.93
CA ASP A 267 -16.15 17.47 1.82
C ASP A 267 -15.32 16.46 1.00
N ALA A 268 -14.68 15.48 1.66
CA ALA A 268 -14.01 14.39 0.98
C ALA A 268 -14.96 13.54 0.11
N LEU A 269 -16.22 13.36 0.53
CA LEU A 269 -17.21 12.59 -0.20
C LEU A 269 -17.83 13.35 -1.37
N LYS A 270 -18.01 14.68 -1.28
CA LYS A 270 -18.67 15.50 -2.31
C LYS A 270 -18.00 15.40 -3.69
N GLN A 271 -16.71 15.17 -3.74
CA GLN A 271 -15.94 15.09 -4.99
C GLN A 271 -16.15 13.79 -5.77
N TRP A 272 -16.77 12.77 -5.15
CA TRP A 272 -16.93 11.45 -5.76
C TRP A 272 -18.29 11.26 -6.43
N PRO A 273 -18.38 10.37 -7.44
CA PRO A 273 -19.65 9.99 -8.05
C PRO A 273 -20.65 9.47 -7.00
N GLU A 274 -21.92 9.76 -7.17
CA GLU A 274 -22.98 9.38 -6.21
C GLU A 274 -22.98 7.88 -5.88
N LEU A 275 -22.73 7.04 -6.86
CA LEU A 275 -22.68 5.58 -6.67
C LEU A 275 -21.51 5.10 -5.77
N LYS A 276 -20.39 5.84 -5.73
CA LYS A 276 -19.23 5.47 -4.92
C LYS A 276 -19.29 6.07 -3.51
N ARG A 277 -20.00 7.18 -3.30
CA ARG A 277 -20.07 7.86 -1.98
C ARG A 277 -20.49 6.96 -0.82
N PRO A 278 -21.55 6.15 -0.93
CA PRO A 278 -21.95 5.28 0.18
C PRO A 278 -20.90 4.25 0.56
N ILE A 279 -20.16 3.72 -0.44
CA ILE A 279 -19.09 2.74 -0.22
C ILE A 279 -17.93 3.41 0.53
N VAL A 280 -17.48 4.58 0.05
CA VAL A 280 -16.40 5.34 0.66
C VAL A 280 -16.79 5.76 2.08
N GLN A 281 -18.01 6.29 2.29
CA GLN A 281 -18.53 6.68 3.60
C GLN A 281 -18.54 5.49 4.57
N LYS A 282 -19.01 4.33 4.13
CA LYS A 282 -19.03 3.09 4.92
C LYS A 282 -17.62 2.69 5.33
N ALA A 283 -16.65 2.75 4.41
CA ALA A 283 -15.27 2.37 4.68
C ALA A 283 -14.61 3.31 5.70
N LEU A 284 -14.90 4.60 5.64
CA LEU A 284 -14.24 5.63 6.46
C LEU A 284 -14.89 5.90 7.82
N LYS A 285 -16.11 5.40 8.06
CA LYS A 285 -16.93 5.76 9.24
C LYS A 285 -16.25 5.49 10.60
N ASP A 286 -15.40 4.47 10.66
CA ASP A 286 -14.76 4.02 11.90
C ASP A 286 -13.31 4.56 12.04
N LEU A 287 -12.83 5.39 11.10
CA LEU A 287 -11.53 6.03 11.19
C LEU A 287 -11.50 7.04 12.33
N LYS A 288 -10.43 6.97 13.14
CA LYS A 288 -10.15 7.90 14.24
C LYS A 288 -8.87 8.67 13.94
N LEU A 289 -9.00 9.70 13.15
CA LEU A 289 -7.89 10.56 12.78
C LEU A 289 -7.68 11.65 13.83
N VAL A 290 -6.42 11.96 14.13
CA VAL A 290 -6.09 13.02 15.08
C VAL A 290 -6.51 14.36 14.48
N ASP A 291 -7.42 15.06 15.16
CA ASP A 291 -7.86 16.39 14.75
C ASP A 291 -6.71 17.41 14.89
N LYS A 292 -6.01 17.64 13.79
CA LYS A 292 -4.89 18.60 13.74
C LYS A 292 -5.33 20.05 13.90
N LYS A 293 -6.65 20.35 13.86
CA LYS A 293 -7.21 21.70 14.06
C LYS A 293 -7.44 22.02 15.54
N LYS A 294 -7.56 21.03 16.39
CA LYS A 294 -7.59 21.22 17.84
C LYS A 294 -6.15 21.20 18.35
N GLY A 295 -5.51 22.36 18.29
CA GLY A 295 -4.21 22.56 18.91
C GLY A 295 -4.20 21.99 20.31
N LEU A 296 -3.06 21.40 20.71
CA LEU A 296 -2.73 20.91 22.02
C LEU A 296 -3.55 21.59 23.13
N VAL A 297 -4.48 20.84 23.72
CA VAL A 297 -4.95 21.15 25.06
C VAL A 297 -3.94 20.45 25.97
N PHE A 298 -3.17 21.25 26.65
CA PHE A 298 -2.19 20.87 27.68
C PHE A 298 -2.88 20.10 28.82
#